data_d30248bf7d57e128ee5f42fa698014a2
#
_entry.id   d30248bf7d57e128ee5f42fa698014a2
#
_cell.length_a   1.000
_cell.length_b   1.000
_cell.length_c   1.000
_cell.angle_alpha   90.00
_cell.angle_beta   90.00
_cell.angle_gamma   90.00
#
_symmetry.space_group_name_H-M   'P 1'
#
loop_
_entity.id
_entity.type
_entity.pdbx_description
1 polymer ?
#
loop_
_entity_poly.entity_id
_entity_poly.type
_entity_poly.pdbx_seq_one_letter_code
_entity_poly.pdbx_strand_id
1 'polypeptide(L)'
;MDRAGQDPVAILAEGLTDCLAVIDLQGASLPTAELGTVYQALLLDAPELFHVAPRLSYSYTLREGVRVVTEVYPVYTLTGEALTAARGLYLDRITAILADMDAVFGDVPPTEADVVLYLHDRLADDYDYDTRPEYEANADAYTFFRDGVGICQAYALAFLALCRGAGLEAHTVASGAMDHAWSHVRVEGAWYHVDVTRDDPIPAPGGAPAVTHTRLLRSDSGMAALGYSAYSCPVDHTCTDTRFEAEPGGAAMEVNQAMVFRGGRWMGTGDDGAPVAVQLRKDGVSAGPEGDLNLDGAVDARDLLAVYDPALPEDWREWVRGRLAG
;
A
#
# COMPACT_ATOMS: atom_id res chain seq x y z
N MET A 1 -33.11 18.06 7.55
CA MET A 1 -32.14 19.18 7.50
C MET A 1 -32.02 19.62 6.06
N ASP A 2 -31.99 20.94 5.81
CA ASP A 2 -31.80 21.44 4.45
C ASP A 2 -30.33 21.15 4.04
N ARG A 3 -30.17 20.31 3.01
CA ARG A 3 -28.83 19.91 2.47
C ARG A 3 -28.44 20.76 1.25
N ALA A 4 -29.14 21.87 1.01
CA ALA A 4 -28.84 22.76 -0.10
C ALA A 4 -27.39 23.28 -0.01
N GLY A 5 -26.59 22.97 -1.03
CA GLY A 5 -25.18 23.37 -1.13
C GLY A 5 -24.17 22.49 -0.38
N GLN A 6 -24.59 21.36 0.20
CA GLN A 6 -23.66 20.37 0.73
C GLN A 6 -23.05 19.54 -0.40
N ASP A 7 -21.80 19.10 -0.20
CA ASP A 7 -21.11 18.22 -1.12
C ASP A 7 -21.75 16.82 -1.14
N PRO A 8 -22.31 16.35 -2.28
CA PRO A 8 -22.93 15.05 -2.38
C PRO A 8 -21.96 13.89 -2.10
N VAL A 9 -20.67 14.07 -2.35
CA VAL A 9 -19.63 13.05 -2.07
C VAL A 9 -19.48 12.86 -0.56
N ALA A 10 -19.43 13.96 0.19
CA ALA A 10 -19.34 13.90 1.65
C ALA A 10 -20.59 13.25 2.27
N ILE A 11 -21.79 13.56 1.75
CA ILE A 11 -23.03 12.94 2.21
C ILE A 11 -23.06 11.43 1.93
N LEU A 12 -22.58 11.02 0.75
CA LEU A 12 -22.45 9.60 0.41
C LEU A 12 -21.44 8.89 1.33
N ALA A 13 -20.26 9.47 1.56
CA ALA A 13 -19.24 8.91 2.42
C ALA A 13 -19.75 8.70 3.85
N GLU A 14 -20.40 9.72 4.44
CA GLU A 14 -20.99 9.64 5.77
C GLU A 14 -22.07 8.54 5.84
N GLY A 15 -23.00 8.54 4.87
CA GLY A 15 -24.08 7.56 4.85
C GLY A 15 -23.63 6.12 4.65
N LEU A 16 -22.56 5.89 3.87
CA LEU A 16 -21.93 4.58 3.69
C LEU A 16 -21.21 4.12 4.95
N THR A 17 -20.50 5.03 5.62
CA THR A 17 -19.81 4.77 6.89
C THR A 17 -20.79 4.36 7.99
N ASP A 18 -21.94 5.05 8.05
CA ASP A 18 -23.02 4.80 9.02
C ASP A 18 -23.93 3.63 8.62
N CYS A 19 -23.68 2.98 7.49
CA CYS A 19 -24.50 1.88 6.96
C CYS A 19 -25.97 2.24 6.78
N LEU A 20 -26.27 3.46 6.32
CA LEU A 20 -27.65 3.89 6.10
C LEU A 20 -28.28 3.09 4.96
N ALA A 21 -29.49 2.55 5.20
CA ALA A 21 -30.24 1.84 4.16
C ALA A 21 -30.68 2.75 3.00
N VAL A 22 -30.87 4.04 3.31
CA VAL A 22 -31.19 5.10 2.35
C VAL A 22 -30.35 6.31 2.66
N ILE A 23 -29.60 6.78 1.69
CA ILE A 23 -28.82 8.02 1.78
C ILE A 23 -29.59 9.10 1.03
N ASP A 24 -30.10 10.11 1.76
CA ASP A 24 -30.87 11.22 1.22
C ASP A 24 -29.92 12.27 0.63
N LEU A 25 -30.03 12.51 -0.68
CA LEU A 25 -29.31 13.55 -1.43
C LEU A 25 -30.22 14.71 -1.86
N GLN A 26 -31.46 14.80 -1.30
CA GLN A 26 -32.34 15.92 -1.63
C GLN A 26 -31.70 17.24 -1.19
N GLY A 27 -31.56 18.17 -2.13
CA GLY A 27 -30.87 19.44 -1.89
C GLY A 27 -29.39 19.47 -2.35
N ALA A 28 -28.69 18.35 -2.38
CA ALA A 28 -27.44 18.23 -3.10
C ALA A 28 -27.67 18.17 -4.61
N SER A 29 -26.65 18.45 -5.41
CA SER A 29 -26.76 18.48 -6.87
C SER A 29 -25.81 17.46 -7.47
N LEU A 30 -26.25 16.19 -7.54
CA LEU A 30 -25.49 15.10 -8.18
C LEU A 30 -26.26 14.59 -9.40
N PRO A 31 -25.78 14.85 -10.64
CA PRO A 31 -26.36 14.29 -11.85
C PRO A 31 -26.28 12.76 -11.85
N THR A 32 -27.32 12.08 -12.36
CA THR A 32 -27.30 10.61 -12.42
C THR A 32 -26.18 10.06 -13.32
N ALA A 33 -25.70 10.84 -14.27
CA ALA A 33 -24.59 10.47 -15.15
C ALA A 33 -23.25 10.40 -14.40
N GLU A 34 -23.10 11.11 -13.28
CA GLU A 34 -21.89 11.18 -12.47
C GLU A 34 -21.88 10.20 -11.30
N LEU A 35 -23.07 9.75 -10.86
CA LEU A 35 -23.20 8.91 -9.66
C LEU A 35 -22.27 7.68 -9.67
N GLY A 36 -22.21 6.96 -10.80
CA GLY A 36 -21.37 5.76 -10.90
C GLY A 36 -19.89 6.05 -10.74
N THR A 37 -19.40 7.12 -11.38
CA THR A 37 -18.01 7.56 -11.28
C THR A 37 -17.67 8.02 -9.86
N VAL A 38 -18.53 8.84 -9.26
CA VAL A 38 -18.36 9.33 -7.88
C VAL A 38 -18.36 8.18 -6.89
N TYR A 39 -19.30 7.24 -7.03
CA TYR A 39 -19.41 6.09 -6.12
C TYR A 39 -18.19 5.17 -6.22
N GLN A 40 -17.72 4.88 -7.44
CA GLN A 40 -16.52 4.07 -7.63
C GLN A 40 -15.27 4.77 -7.11
N ALA A 41 -15.09 6.06 -7.40
CA ALA A 41 -13.97 6.84 -6.89
C ALA A 41 -13.93 6.85 -5.36
N LEU A 42 -15.10 6.99 -4.71
CA LEU A 42 -15.21 6.94 -3.26
C LEU A 42 -14.78 5.57 -2.70
N LEU A 43 -15.24 4.46 -3.27
CA LEU A 43 -14.87 3.12 -2.81
C LEU A 43 -13.39 2.80 -3.06
N LEU A 44 -12.81 3.33 -4.13
CA LEU A 44 -11.38 3.17 -4.44
C LEU A 44 -10.47 4.03 -3.54
N ASP A 45 -11.00 5.07 -2.89
CA ASP A 45 -10.20 5.95 -2.04
C ASP A 45 -10.60 5.91 -0.55
N ALA A 46 -11.48 5.00 -0.18
CA ALA A 46 -11.95 4.81 1.20
C ALA A 46 -11.83 3.32 1.61
N PRO A 47 -10.61 2.87 1.98
CA PRO A 47 -10.36 1.47 2.32
C PRO A 47 -11.19 0.96 3.52
N GLU A 48 -11.68 1.85 4.37
CA GLU A 48 -12.59 1.55 5.48
C GLU A 48 -14.02 1.18 5.05
N LEU A 49 -14.38 1.46 3.79
CA LEU A 49 -15.67 1.11 3.21
C LEU A 49 -15.71 -0.31 2.60
N PHE A 50 -14.81 -1.20 2.99
CA PHE A 50 -14.70 -2.60 2.52
C PHE A 50 -16.02 -3.40 2.63
N HIS A 51 -16.94 -2.96 3.47
CA HIS A 51 -18.26 -3.57 3.67
C HIS A 51 -19.31 -3.12 2.67
N VAL A 52 -18.95 -2.23 1.74
CA VAL A 52 -19.85 -1.65 0.74
C VAL A 52 -19.63 -2.32 -0.62
N ALA A 53 -20.69 -2.89 -1.19
CA ALA A 53 -20.59 -3.49 -2.52
C ALA A 53 -20.49 -2.41 -3.63
N PRO A 54 -19.80 -2.65 -4.76
CA PRO A 54 -19.69 -1.70 -5.87
C PRO A 54 -20.98 -1.63 -6.71
N ARG A 55 -22.13 -1.80 -6.08
CA ARG A 55 -23.47 -1.75 -6.69
C ARG A 55 -24.46 -1.04 -5.77
N LEU A 56 -25.36 -0.30 -6.39
CA LEU A 56 -26.40 0.45 -5.70
C LEU A 56 -27.66 0.55 -6.57
N SER A 57 -28.77 0.99 -5.94
CA SER A 57 -29.94 1.54 -6.64
C SER A 57 -30.11 2.99 -6.23
N TYR A 58 -30.87 3.77 -7.01
CA TYR A 58 -31.09 5.17 -6.72
C TYR A 58 -32.43 5.67 -7.24
N SER A 59 -32.96 6.72 -6.62
CA SER A 59 -34.09 7.53 -7.09
C SER A 59 -33.57 8.84 -7.65
N TYR A 60 -34.33 9.46 -8.56
CA TYR A 60 -33.96 10.75 -9.14
C TYR A 60 -35.20 11.62 -9.40
N THR A 61 -34.97 12.92 -9.55
CA THR A 61 -35.94 13.88 -10.05
C THR A 61 -35.41 14.63 -11.26
N LEU A 62 -36.30 15.28 -12.02
CA LEU A 62 -35.90 16.18 -13.10
C LEU A 62 -35.81 17.61 -12.58
N ARG A 63 -34.63 18.23 -12.73
CA ARG A 63 -34.41 19.64 -12.45
C ARG A 63 -33.86 20.31 -13.70
N GLU A 64 -34.54 21.25 -14.26
CA GLU A 64 -34.13 21.96 -15.47
C GLU A 64 -33.69 21.05 -16.64
N GLY A 65 -34.37 19.89 -16.79
CA GLY A 65 -34.07 18.91 -17.81
C GLY A 65 -32.94 17.91 -17.49
N VAL A 66 -32.24 18.07 -16.37
CA VAL A 66 -31.21 17.17 -15.86
C VAL A 66 -31.82 16.20 -14.84
N ARG A 67 -31.45 14.90 -14.94
CA ARG A 67 -31.78 13.91 -13.90
C ARG A 67 -30.80 14.07 -12.74
N VAL A 68 -31.32 14.43 -11.57
CA VAL A 68 -30.54 14.64 -10.34
C VAL A 68 -30.93 13.56 -9.32
N VAL A 69 -29.96 12.90 -8.72
CA VAL A 69 -30.15 11.87 -7.70
C VAL A 69 -30.80 12.48 -6.47
N THR A 70 -31.82 11.80 -5.94
CA THR A 70 -32.53 12.21 -4.71
C THR A 70 -32.24 11.28 -3.55
N GLU A 71 -32.09 9.98 -3.81
CA GLU A 71 -31.80 8.96 -2.80
C GLU A 71 -30.90 7.88 -3.40
N VAL A 72 -29.99 7.36 -2.58
CA VAL A 72 -29.14 6.21 -2.91
C VAL A 72 -29.44 5.07 -1.94
N TYR A 73 -29.53 3.86 -2.46
CA TYR A 73 -29.78 2.61 -1.73
C TYR A 73 -28.55 1.70 -1.89
N PRO A 74 -27.56 1.80 -0.99
CA PRO A 74 -26.36 1.00 -1.05
C PRO A 74 -26.64 -0.48 -0.78
N VAL A 75 -25.73 -1.33 -1.21
CA VAL A 75 -25.72 -2.75 -0.83
C VAL A 75 -24.52 -2.98 0.08
N TYR A 76 -24.76 -3.51 1.27
CA TYR A 76 -23.72 -3.84 2.24
C TYR A 76 -23.46 -5.34 2.25
N THR A 77 -22.18 -5.72 2.21
CA THR A 77 -21.72 -7.12 2.30
C THR A 77 -21.61 -7.59 3.75
N LEU A 78 -21.33 -6.65 4.66
CA LEU A 78 -21.24 -6.88 6.11
C LEU A 78 -22.05 -5.82 6.85
N THR A 79 -22.76 -6.21 7.90
CA THR A 79 -23.53 -5.32 8.78
C THR A 79 -23.50 -5.82 10.23
N GLY A 80 -23.91 -4.99 11.19
CA GLY A 80 -24.09 -5.36 12.60
C GLY A 80 -22.79 -5.91 13.23
N GLU A 81 -22.92 -7.01 13.97
CA GLU A 81 -21.81 -7.63 14.69
C GLU A 81 -20.69 -8.13 13.76
N ALA A 82 -21.05 -8.63 12.56
CA ALA A 82 -20.07 -9.09 11.58
C ALA A 82 -19.21 -7.91 11.08
N LEU A 83 -19.80 -6.75 10.82
CA LEU A 83 -19.06 -5.55 10.45
C LEU A 83 -18.19 -5.03 11.60
N THR A 84 -18.69 -5.07 12.84
CA THR A 84 -17.92 -4.66 14.03
C THR A 84 -16.68 -5.54 14.19
N ALA A 85 -16.81 -6.85 14.05
CA ALA A 85 -15.69 -7.79 14.12
C ALA A 85 -14.68 -7.56 12.96
N ALA A 86 -15.19 -7.33 11.74
CA ALA A 86 -14.36 -7.05 10.58
C ALA A 86 -13.56 -5.75 10.71
N ARG A 87 -14.20 -4.68 11.20
CA ARG A 87 -13.53 -3.39 11.50
C ARG A 87 -12.47 -3.54 12.59
N GLY A 88 -12.71 -4.38 13.61
CA GLY A 88 -11.73 -4.72 14.63
C GLY A 88 -10.49 -5.35 14.00
N LEU A 89 -10.64 -6.43 13.23
CA LEU A 89 -9.53 -7.10 12.57
C LEU A 89 -8.76 -6.15 11.63
N TYR A 90 -9.47 -5.37 10.83
CA TYR A 90 -8.87 -4.38 9.92
C TYR A 90 -7.99 -3.37 10.65
N LEU A 91 -8.49 -2.78 11.74
CA LEU A 91 -7.74 -1.82 12.55
C LEU A 91 -6.58 -2.47 13.32
N ASP A 92 -6.78 -3.69 13.85
CA ASP A 92 -5.74 -4.44 14.57
C ASP A 92 -4.56 -4.74 13.65
N ARG A 93 -4.81 -5.07 12.36
CA ARG A 93 -3.74 -5.31 11.39
C ARG A 93 -2.94 -4.06 11.06
N ILE A 94 -3.62 -2.94 10.79
CA ILE A 94 -2.95 -1.65 10.57
C ILE A 94 -2.10 -1.29 11.79
N THR A 95 -2.67 -1.37 12.99
CA THR A 95 -1.98 -1.04 14.24
C THR A 95 -0.76 -1.93 14.45
N ALA A 96 -0.87 -3.23 14.18
CA ALA A 96 0.25 -4.17 14.33
C ALA A 96 1.40 -3.85 13.37
N ILE A 97 1.10 -3.58 12.09
CA ILE A 97 2.13 -3.22 11.10
C ILE A 97 2.83 -1.90 11.46
N LEU A 98 2.08 -0.90 11.92
CA LEU A 98 2.66 0.37 12.35
C LEU A 98 3.48 0.24 13.63
N ALA A 99 3.06 -0.60 14.57
CA ALA A 99 3.85 -0.88 15.78
C ALA A 99 5.15 -1.63 15.48
N ASP A 100 5.11 -2.59 14.53
CA ASP A 100 6.31 -3.27 14.03
C ASP A 100 7.26 -2.28 13.35
N MET A 101 6.74 -1.31 12.58
CA MET A 101 7.50 -0.23 11.98
C MET A 101 8.24 0.60 13.02
N ASP A 102 7.53 1.02 14.08
CA ASP A 102 8.13 1.78 15.19
C ASP A 102 9.26 0.98 15.86
N ALA A 103 9.08 -0.33 16.00
CA ALA A 103 10.11 -1.20 16.55
C ALA A 103 11.36 -1.33 15.64
N VAL A 104 11.17 -1.32 14.32
CA VAL A 104 12.27 -1.37 13.33
C VAL A 104 13.08 -0.08 13.34
N PHE A 105 12.42 1.08 13.38
CA PHE A 105 13.11 2.38 13.38
C PHE A 105 13.68 2.74 14.76
N GLY A 106 13.13 2.20 15.85
CA GLY A 106 13.56 2.43 17.22
C GLY A 106 13.57 3.91 17.59
N ASP A 107 14.69 4.37 18.14
CA ASP A 107 14.85 5.78 18.58
C ASP A 107 15.17 6.76 17.44
N VAL A 108 15.36 6.26 16.20
CA VAL A 108 15.66 7.09 15.03
C VAL A 108 14.37 7.40 14.28
N PRO A 109 13.89 8.65 14.30
CA PRO A 109 12.69 9.00 13.55
C PRO A 109 12.89 8.76 12.04
N PRO A 110 12.01 7.95 11.38
CA PRO A 110 12.12 7.73 9.95
C PRO A 110 11.78 9.01 9.16
N THR A 111 12.31 9.11 7.95
CA THR A 111 11.78 10.03 6.94
C THR A 111 10.45 9.50 6.39
N GLU A 112 9.67 10.36 5.71
CA GLU A 112 8.46 9.89 5.03
C GLU A 112 8.78 8.83 3.96
N ALA A 113 9.94 8.93 3.29
CA ALA A 113 10.41 7.94 2.32
C ALA A 113 10.73 6.59 2.97
N ASP A 114 11.34 6.59 4.16
CA ASP A 114 11.60 5.37 4.92
C ASP A 114 10.31 4.67 5.34
N VAL A 115 9.29 5.45 5.76
CA VAL A 115 7.96 4.94 6.08
C VAL A 115 7.33 4.27 4.85
N VAL A 116 7.37 4.94 3.69
CA VAL A 116 6.81 4.40 2.44
C VAL A 116 7.54 3.12 2.02
N LEU A 117 8.86 3.08 2.08
CA LEU A 117 9.65 1.88 1.81
C LEU A 117 9.25 0.72 2.74
N TYR A 118 9.14 1.00 4.05
CA TYR A 118 8.73 -0.02 5.01
C TYR A 118 7.36 -0.60 4.69
N LEU A 119 6.36 0.27 4.47
CA LEU A 119 4.99 -0.16 4.21
C LEU A 119 4.86 -0.93 2.90
N HIS A 120 5.61 -0.50 1.86
CA HIS A 120 5.71 -1.20 0.59
C HIS A 120 6.24 -2.62 0.77
N ASP A 121 7.40 -2.75 1.42
CA ASP A 121 8.09 -4.03 1.58
C ASP A 121 7.33 -5.00 2.50
N ARG A 122 6.67 -4.47 3.55
CA ARG A 122 5.79 -5.26 4.42
C ARG A 122 4.62 -5.87 3.68
N LEU A 123 3.99 -5.11 2.77
CA LEU A 123 2.88 -5.64 1.98
C LEU A 123 3.37 -6.65 0.95
N ALA A 124 4.50 -6.38 0.29
CA ALA A 124 5.04 -7.27 -0.73
C ALA A 124 5.66 -8.57 -0.16
N ASP A 125 6.12 -8.57 1.10
CA ASP A 125 6.71 -9.75 1.75
C ASP A 125 5.69 -10.59 2.52
N ASP A 126 4.69 -9.95 3.15
CA ASP A 126 3.73 -10.64 4.03
C ASP A 126 2.48 -11.16 3.30
N TYR A 127 2.21 -10.70 2.07
CA TYR A 127 0.99 -10.98 1.32
C TYR A 127 1.30 -11.48 -0.08
N ASP A 128 0.38 -12.26 -0.66
CA ASP A 128 0.53 -12.86 -1.97
C ASP A 128 -0.52 -12.34 -2.96
N TYR A 129 -0.17 -12.34 -4.27
CA TYR A 129 -1.13 -12.03 -5.32
C TYR A 129 -2.17 -13.13 -5.49
N ASP A 130 -3.46 -12.77 -5.47
CA ASP A 130 -4.57 -13.71 -5.59
C ASP A 130 -4.76 -14.16 -7.04
N THR A 131 -4.49 -15.44 -7.31
CA THR A 131 -4.63 -16.05 -8.64
C THR A 131 -5.96 -16.75 -8.87
N ARG A 132 -6.90 -16.67 -7.91
CA ARG A 132 -8.26 -17.21 -8.08
C ARG A 132 -9.02 -16.48 -9.19
N PRO A 133 -10.10 -17.06 -9.74
CA PRO A 133 -10.96 -16.34 -10.67
C PRO A 133 -11.41 -14.99 -10.08
N GLU A 134 -11.53 -13.98 -10.95
CA GLU A 134 -11.81 -12.58 -10.57
C GLU A 134 -13.00 -12.41 -9.60
N TYR A 135 -14.07 -13.19 -9.77
CA TYR A 135 -15.25 -13.15 -8.90
C TYR A 135 -15.03 -13.76 -7.51
N GLU A 136 -13.92 -14.48 -7.29
CA GLU A 136 -13.51 -15.07 -6.01
C GLU A 136 -12.31 -14.35 -5.38
N ALA A 137 -11.65 -13.50 -6.15
CA ALA A 137 -10.45 -12.81 -5.72
C ALA A 137 -10.76 -11.70 -4.69
N ASN A 138 -9.88 -11.53 -3.72
CA ASN A 138 -9.99 -10.46 -2.74
C ASN A 138 -9.60 -9.12 -3.36
N ALA A 139 -10.50 -8.15 -3.31
CA ALA A 139 -10.33 -6.83 -3.93
C ALA A 139 -10.38 -5.66 -2.92
N ASP A 140 -10.55 -5.92 -1.65
CA ASP A 140 -10.60 -4.90 -0.59
C ASP A 140 -9.54 -5.12 0.49
N ALA A 141 -9.20 -4.06 1.24
CA ALA A 141 -8.15 -4.10 2.24
C ALA A 141 -8.47 -5.04 3.43
N TYR A 142 -9.73 -5.20 3.81
CA TYR A 142 -10.10 -6.07 4.93
C TYR A 142 -9.89 -7.54 4.58
N THR A 143 -10.41 -7.99 3.41
CA THR A 143 -10.23 -9.39 2.98
C THR A 143 -8.76 -9.68 2.70
N PHE A 144 -8.00 -8.71 2.18
CA PHE A 144 -6.55 -8.80 2.02
C PHE A 144 -5.84 -9.05 3.35
N PHE A 145 -6.08 -8.21 4.36
CA PHE A 145 -5.47 -8.36 5.69
C PHE A 145 -5.91 -9.65 6.42
N ARG A 146 -7.13 -10.13 6.15
CA ARG A 146 -7.67 -11.35 6.76
C ARG A 146 -7.08 -12.62 6.15
N ASP A 147 -7.02 -12.68 4.82
CA ASP A 147 -6.75 -13.90 4.05
C ASP A 147 -5.28 -14.01 3.61
N GLY A 148 -4.51 -12.91 3.66
CA GLY A 148 -3.11 -12.87 3.25
C GLY A 148 -2.91 -12.80 1.72
N VAL A 149 -4.00 -12.71 0.93
CA VAL A 149 -3.93 -12.68 -0.53
C VAL A 149 -4.91 -11.67 -1.11
N GLY A 150 -4.55 -11.02 -2.23
CA GLY A 150 -5.43 -10.09 -2.92
C GLY A 150 -4.97 -9.69 -4.31
N ILE A 151 -5.86 -9.03 -5.05
CA ILE A 151 -5.55 -8.45 -6.36
C ILE A 151 -5.01 -7.01 -6.22
N CYS A 152 -4.60 -6.40 -7.30
CA CYS A 152 -4.00 -5.05 -7.32
C CYS A 152 -4.81 -3.99 -6.54
N GLN A 153 -6.13 -4.03 -6.63
CA GLN A 153 -6.99 -3.11 -5.88
C GLN A 153 -6.86 -3.31 -4.37
N ALA A 154 -6.75 -4.55 -3.88
CA ALA A 154 -6.58 -4.86 -2.46
C ALA A 154 -5.22 -4.36 -1.94
N TYR A 155 -4.14 -4.57 -2.71
CA TYR A 155 -2.82 -4.00 -2.40
C TYR A 155 -2.87 -2.47 -2.31
N ALA A 156 -3.47 -1.81 -3.31
CA ALA A 156 -3.56 -0.35 -3.33
C ALA A 156 -4.36 0.20 -2.13
N LEU A 157 -5.51 -0.41 -1.79
CA LEU A 157 -6.32 -0.02 -0.65
C LEU A 157 -5.65 -0.32 0.70
N ALA A 158 -4.92 -1.43 0.82
CA ALA A 158 -4.15 -1.75 2.02
C ALA A 158 -2.99 -0.78 2.22
N PHE A 159 -2.25 -0.46 1.15
CA PHE A 159 -1.17 0.53 1.19
C PHE A 159 -1.71 1.91 1.55
N LEU A 160 -2.83 2.34 0.96
CA LEU A 160 -3.53 3.58 1.29
C LEU A 160 -3.90 3.65 2.79
N ALA A 161 -4.47 2.57 3.33
CA ALA A 161 -4.85 2.49 4.74
C ALA A 161 -3.64 2.63 5.67
N LEU A 162 -2.53 1.96 5.35
CA LEU A 162 -1.29 2.02 6.11
C LEU A 162 -0.64 3.40 6.03
N CYS A 163 -0.55 4.01 4.83
CA CYS A 163 -0.03 5.36 4.66
C CYS A 163 -0.80 6.37 5.50
N ARG A 164 -2.14 6.35 5.44
CA ARG A 164 -2.99 7.23 6.25
C ARG A 164 -2.84 6.96 7.74
N GLY A 165 -2.73 5.70 8.13
CA GLY A 165 -2.43 5.31 9.52
C GLY A 165 -1.08 5.82 10.02
N ALA A 166 -0.09 5.92 9.15
CA ALA A 166 1.22 6.51 9.42
C ALA A 166 1.25 8.06 9.30
N GLY A 167 0.12 8.70 8.99
CA GLY A 167 0.01 10.16 8.85
C GLY A 167 0.44 10.70 7.48
N LEU A 168 0.64 9.84 6.48
CA LEU A 168 0.96 10.24 5.10
C LEU A 168 -0.32 10.49 4.30
N GLU A 169 -0.25 11.47 3.39
CA GLU A 169 -1.30 11.74 2.40
C GLU A 169 -1.14 10.79 1.22
N ALA A 170 -2.17 10.01 0.92
CA ALA A 170 -2.14 9.01 -0.15
C ALA A 170 -3.51 8.83 -0.79
N HIS A 171 -3.52 8.37 -2.05
CA HIS A 171 -4.71 8.11 -2.86
C HIS A 171 -4.52 6.87 -3.73
N THR A 172 -5.62 6.18 -4.03
CA THR A 172 -5.61 5.10 -5.01
C THR A 172 -5.68 5.67 -6.43
N VAL A 173 -4.94 5.06 -7.33
CA VAL A 173 -4.91 5.34 -8.77
C VAL A 173 -5.44 4.15 -9.53
N ALA A 174 -6.25 4.37 -10.54
CA ALA A 174 -6.81 3.30 -11.36
C ALA A 174 -6.70 3.61 -12.85
N SER A 175 -6.44 2.57 -13.63
CA SER A 175 -6.44 2.60 -15.10
C SER A 175 -7.31 1.48 -15.66
N GLY A 176 -8.48 1.84 -16.20
CA GLY A 176 -9.33 0.86 -16.88
C GLY A 176 -8.70 0.29 -18.16
N ALA A 177 -7.79 1.02 -18.80
CA ALA A 177 -7.07 0.55 -19.99
C ALA A 177 -6.03 -0.53 -19.66
N MET A 178 -5.48 -0.49 -18.44
CA MET A 178 -4.50 -1.46 -17.96
C MET A 178 -5.12 -2.55 -17.09
N ASP A 179 -6.41 -2.42 -16.73
CA ASP A 179 -7.10 -3.25 -15.75
C ASP A 179 -6.25 -3.36 -14.46
N HIS A 180 -5.87 -2.19 -13.92
CA HIS A 180 -4.90 -2.12 -12.84
C HIS A 180 -5.15 -0.96 -11.89
N ALA A 181 -4.83 -1.16 -10.60
CA ALA A 181 -4.87 -0.15 -9.55
C ALA A 181 -3.55 -0.15 -8.77
N TRP A 182 -3.11 1.05 -8.38
CA TRP A 182 -1.92 1.28 -7.55
C TRP A 182 -2.11 2.54 -6.70
N SER A 183 -1.06 3.15 -6.18
CA SER A 183 -1.19 4.28 -5.25
C SER A 183 -0.36 5.48 -5.66
N HIS A 184 -0.85 6.67 -5.31
CA HIS A 184 -0.06 7.88 -5.14
C HIS A 184 0.15 8.15 -3.66
N VAL A 185 1.34 8.60 -3.29
CA VAL A 185 1.67 9.02 -1.92
C VAL A 185 2.43 10.34 -1.97
N ARG A 186 2.16 11.21 -1.01
CA ARG A 186 2.90 12.45 -0.84
C ARG A 186 4.03 12.24 0.15
N VAL A 187 5.26 12.49 -0.30
CA VAL A 187 6.50 12.34 0.47
C VAL A 187 7.29 13.63 0.36
N GLU A 188 7.64 14.21 1.52
CA GLU A 188 8.43 15.45 1.60
C GLU A 188 7.91 16.58 0.72
N GLY A 189 6.58 16.67 0.62
CA GLY A 189 5.88 17.73 -0.11
C GLY A 189 5.65 17.48 -1.60
N ALA A 190 6.16 16.37 -2.17
CA ALA A 190 5.94 15.98 -3.57
C ALA A 190 5.14 14.67 -3.68
N TRP A 191 4.43 14.49 -4.80
CA TRP A 191 3.65 13.28 -5.08
C TRP A 191 4.47 12.27 -5.88
N TYR A 192 4.29 10.98 -5.56
CA TYR A 192 4.95 9.85 -6.21
C TYR A 192 3.98 8.70 -6.42
N HIS A 193 4.22 7.92 -7.46
CA HIS A 193 3.59 6.62 -7.64
C HIS A 193 4.26 5.55 -6.79
N VAL A 194 3.46 4.61 -6.29
CA VAL A 194 3.89 3.37 -5.65
C VAL A 194 2.99 2.22 -6.12
N ASP A 195 3.56 1.19 -6.72
CA ASP A 195 2.83 -0.01 -7.13
C ASP A 195 3.40 -1.26 -6.47
N VAL A 196 2.91 -1.55 -5.28
CA VAL A 196 3.31 -2.71 -4.48
C VAL A 196 3.03 -4.02 -5.22
N THR A 197 1.88 -4.12 -5.91
CA THR A 197 1.46 -5.34 -6.60
C THR A 197 2.48 -5.83 -7.63
N ARG A 198 3.03 -4.91 -8.42
CA ARG A 198 4.01 -5.26 -9.47
C ARG A 198 5.44 -5.29 -9.00
N ASP A 199 5.68 -4.85 -7.77
CA ASP A 199 6.95 -4.98 -7.07
C ASP A 199 6.98 -6.21 -6.14
N ASP A 200 5.82 -6.87 -5.96
CA ASP A 200 5.67 -8.20 -5.36
C ASP A 200 5.70 -9.27 -6.46
N PRO A 201 6.87 -9.87 -6.76
CA PRO A 201 6.97 -10.84 -7.84
C PRO A 201 6.34 -12.16 -7.43
N ILE A 202 5.44 -12.67 -8.27
CA ILE A 202 5.02 -14.08 -8.19
C ILE A 202 6.28 -14.94 -8.36
N PRO A 203 6.66 -15.78 -7.38
CA PRO A 203 7.90 -16.53 -7.46
C PRO A 203 7.97 -17.39 -8.71
N ALA A 204 9.04 -17.28 -9.48
CA ALA A 204 9.35 -18.29 -10.50
C ALA A 204 9.56 -19.66 -9.82
N PRO A 205 9.16 -20.78 -10.42
CA PRO A 205 9.37 -22.10 -9.86
C PRO A 205 10.84 -22.30 -9.47
N GLY A 206 11.13 -22.42 -8.16
CA GLY A 206 12.48 -22.62 -7.62
C GLY A 206 13.29 -21.36 -7.31
N GLY A 207 12.72 -20.16 -7.50
CA GLY A 207 13.31 -18.89 -7.07
C GLY A 207 12.79 -18.47 -5.69
N ALA A 208 13.63 -17.86 -4.86
CA ALA A 208 13.15 -17.13 -3.69
C ALA A 208 12.44 -15.85 -4.17
N PRO A 209 11.25 -15.53 -3.65
CA PRO A 209 10.61 -14.26 -3.98
C PRO A 209 11.50 -13.12 -3.47
N ALA A 210 11.81 -12.17 -4.34
CA ALA A 210 12.51 -10.96 -3.97
C ALA A 210 11.58 -9.77 -4.25
N VAL A 211 11.26 -9.00 -3.22
CA VAL A 211 10.57 -7.72 -3.36
C VAL A 211 11.43 -6.81 -4.22
N THR A 212 10.84 -6.22 -5.26
CA THR A 212 11.52 -5.24 -6.10
C THR A 212 11.07 -3.82 -5.76
N HIS A 213 11.87 -2.83 -6.13
CA HIS A 213 11.57 -1.42 -5.91
C HIS A 213 11.47 -0.65 -7.23
N THR A 214 11.16 -1.37 -8.30
CA THR A 214 11.10 -0.81 -9.65
C THR A 214 10.00 0.26 -9.78
N ARG A 215 8.95 0.16 -8.97
CA ARG A 215 7.76 1.03 -9.00
C ARG A 215 7.53 1.76 -7.67
N LEU A 216 8.56 1.83 -6.85
CA LEU A 216 8.56 2.55 -5.59
C LEU A 216 8.98 4.01 -5.81
N LEU A 217 8.17 4.97 -5.34
CA LEU A 217 8.42 6.42 -5.38
C LEU A 217 8.80 6.95 -6.78
N ARG A 218 7.97 6.63 -7.78
CA ARG A 218 8.18 7.02 -9.18
C ARG A 218 7.44 8.30 -9.57
N SER A 219 8.03 9.01 -10.52
CA SER A 219 7.37 10.12 -11.23
C SER A 219 6.42 9.60 -12.32
N ASP A 220 5.57 10.51 -12.86
CA ASP A 220 4.74 10.25 -14.04
C ASP A 220 5.58 9.76 -15.23
N SER A 221 6.75 10.39 -15.45
CA SER A 221 7.68 10.01 -16.54
C SER A 221 8.32 8.64 -16.28
N GLY A 222 8.68 8.35 -15.04
CA GLY A 222 9.21 7.05 -14.64
C GLY A 222 8.20 5.92 -14.85
N MET A 223 6.95 6.13 -14.44
CA MET A 223 5.87 5.15 -14.68
C MET A 223 5.52 5.00 -16.15
N ALA A 224 5.50 6.10 -16.92
CA ALA A 224 5.28 6.05 -18.37
C ALA A 224 6.36 5.22 -19.08
N ALA A 225 7.62 5.34 -18.66
CA ALA A 225 8.73 4.51 -19.18
C ALA A 225 8.55 3.01 -18.87
N LEU A 226 7.82 2.67 -17.80
CA LEU A 226 7.42 1.30 -17.44
C LEU A 226 6.11 0.85 -18.11
N GLY A 227 5.52 1.68 -18.99
CA GLY A 227 4.31 1.36 -19.76
C GLY A 227 2.99 1.71 -19.07
N TYR A 228 3.01 2.49 -17.98
CA TYR A 228 1.79 2.96 -17.33
C TYR A 228 1.16 4.12 -18.11
N SER A 229 -0.16 4.08 -18.25
CA SER A 229 -0.90 5.08 -19.04
C SER A 229 -2.38 5.12 -18.70
N ALA A 230 -3.06 6.18 -19.14
CA ALA A 230 -4.52 6.30 -19.09
C ALA A 230 -5.13 6.04 -17.69
N TYR A 231 -4.50 6.58 -16.66
CA TYR A 231 -4.95 6.46 -15.27
C TYR A 231 -5.67 7.72 -14.78
N SER A 232 -6.42 7.57 -13.71
CA SER A 232 -7.06 8.65 -12.97
C SER A 232 -6.81 8.53 -11.47
N CYS A 233 -6.71 9.67 -10.81
CA CYS A 233 -6.63 9.80 -9.36
C CYS A 233 -7.81 10.65 -8.87
N PRO A 234 -8.38 10.40 -7.68
CA PRO A 234 -9.46 11.22 -7.12
C PRO A 234 -9.09 12.68 -6.90
N VAL A 235 -7.81 12.96 -6.72
CA VAL A 235 -7.27 14.32 -6.49
C VAL A 235 -6.40 14.72 -7.66
N ASP A 236 -6.57 15.96 -8.14
CA ASP A 236 -5.78 16.50 -9.24
C ASP A 236 -4.39 16.94 -8.74
N HIS A 237 -3.38 16.14 -9.09
CA HIS A 237 -1.97 16.41 -8.83
C HIS A 237 -1.09 15.68 -9.85
N THR A 238 0.19 16.05 -9.91
CA THR A 238 1.19 15.44 -10.80
C THR A 238 2.39 14.93 -10.00
N CYS A 239 2.96 13.82 -10.41
CA CYS A 239 4.16 13.23 -9.83
C CYS A 239 5.37 13.61 -10.69
N THR A 240 5.97 14.78 -10.42
CA THR A 240 7.05 15.32 -11.26
C THR A 240 8.45 15.21 -10.66
N ASP A 241 8.54 14.92 -9.35
CA ASP A 241 9.81 14.79 -8.65
C ASP A 241 10.44 13.42 -8.94
N THR A 242 11.72 13.40 -9.29
CA THR A 242 12.49 12.20 -9.66
C THR A 242 13.59 11.85 -8.67
N ARG A 243 13.65 12.52 -7.50
CA ARG A 243 14.74 12.37 -6.52
C ARG A 243 14.92 10.94 -6.01
N PHE A 244 13.87 10.12 -6.02
CA PHE A 244 13.90 8.72 -5.61
C PHE A 244 14.02 7.75 -6.79
N GLU A 245 14.03 8.26 -8.02
CA GLU A 245 14.31 7.44 -9.19
C GLU A 245 15.82 7.24 -9.31
N ALA A 246 16.24 5.98 -9.47
CA ALA A 246 17.65 5.68 -9.66
C ALA A 246 18.13 6.31 -10.98
N GLU A 247 18.80 7.44 -10.88
CA GLU A 247 19.82 7.79 -11.86
C GLU A 247 21.08 6.97 -11.51
N PRO A 248 21.89 6.54 -12.50
CA PRO A 248 23.18 5.91 -12.21
C PRO A 248 24.02 6.88 -11.36
N GLY A 249 24.12 6.60 -10.04
CA GLY A 249 24.82 7.44 -9.07
C GLY A 249 23.95 8.11 -8.00
N GLY A 250 22.64 7.88 -7.93
CA GLY A 250 21.72 8.34 -6.87
C GLY A 250 21.81 7.41 -5.64
N ALA A 251 22.56 7.79 -4.62
CA ALA A 251 23.00 6.92 -3.54
C ALA A 251 21.90 6.25 -2.68
N ALA A 252 20.72 6.89 -2.51
CA ALA A 252 19.70 6.35 -1.63
C ALA A 252 18.88 5.20 -2.25
N MET A 253 18.60 5.26 -3.56
CA MET A 253 17.78 4.25 -4.23
C MET A 253 18.60 3.06 -4.76
N GLU A 254 19.90 3.22 -5.04
CA GLU A 254 20.79 2.10 -5.39
C GLU A 254 20.86 1.09 -4.25
N VAL A 255 20.93 1.55 -3.01
CA VAL A 255 20.91 0.69 -1.83
C VAL A 255 19.55 -0.01 -1.71
N ASN A 256 18.44 0.70 -1.90
CA ASN A 256 17.09 0.13 -1.80
C ASN A 256 16.82 -0.96 -2.84
N GLN A 257 17.33 -0.82 -4.07
CA GLN A 257 17.16 -1.82 -5.13
C GLN A 257 17.93 -3.13 -4.87
N ALA A 258 18.99 -3.06 -4.08
CA ALA A 258 19.83 -4.23 -3.72
C ALA A 258 19.38 -4.90 -2.41
N MET A 259 18.37 -4.34 -1.71
CA MET A 259 17.91 -4.87 -0.42
C MET A 259 16.78 -5.87 -0.59
N VAL A 260 16.73 -6.84 0.31
CA VAL A 260 15.62 -7.79 0.48
C VAL A 260 15.06 -7.61 1.89
N PHE A 261 13.75 -7.33 2.00
CA PHE A 261 13.06 -7.32 3.27
C PHE A 261 12.55 -8.72 3.61
N ARG A 262 12.94 -9.26 4.75
CA ARG A 262 12.45 -10.53 5.26
C ARG A 262 12.45 -10.58 6.77
N GLY A 263 11.41 -11.18 7.36
CA GLY A 263 11.32 -11.37 8.80
C GLY A 263 11.46 -10.08 9.60
N GLY A 264 10.99 -8.94 9.07
CA GLY A 264 11.09 -7.65 9.71
C GLY A 264 12.46 -6.96 9.60
N ARG A 265 13.34 -7.40 8.67
CA ARG A 265 14.69 -6.83 8.48
C ARG A 265 14.98 -6.59 7.01
N TRP A 266 15.73 -5.51 6.73
CA TRP A 266 16.35 -5.32 5.42
C TRP A 266 17.74 -5.93 5.41
N MET A 267 18.00 -6.73 4.36
CA MET A 267 19.27 -7.36 4.13
C MET A 267 19.78 -6.96 2.75
N GLY A 268 21.03 -6.57 2.66
CA GLY A 268 21.72 -6.23 1.41
C GLY A 268 22.94 -7.09 1.20
N THR A 269 23.70 -6.80 0.13
CA THR A 269 24.98 -7.43 -0.18
C THR A 269 26.07 -6.38 -0.12
N GLY A 270 27.09 -6.60 0.68
CA GLY A 270 28.26 -5.73 0.77
C GLY A 270 29.16 -5.83 -0.47
N ASP A 271 30.18 -4.97 -0.53
CA ASP A 271 31.12 -4.88 -1.68
C ASP A 271 31.89 -6.17 -1.96
N ASP A 272 32.05 -7.03 -0.95
CA ASP A 272 32.71 -8.33 -1.07
C ASP A 272 31.74 -9.50 -1.30
N GLY A 273 30.45 -9.21 -1.50
CA GLY A 273 29.41 -10.21 -1.67
C GLY A 273 28.84 -10.77 -0.35
N ALA A 274 29.25 -10.21 0.80
CA ALA A 274 28.74 -10.62 2.10
C ALA A 274 27.33 -10.10 2.37
N PRO A 275 26.49 -10.84 3.14
CA PRO A 275 25.23 -10.33 3.64
C PRO A 275 25.49 -9.19 4.65
N VAL A 276 24.75 -8.10 4.49
CA VAL A 276 24.82 -6.92 5.35
C VAL A 276 23.41 -6.60 5.84
N ALA A 277 23.23 -6.46 7.14
CA ALA A 277 22.00 -5.91 7.66
C ALA A 277 21.95 -4.40 7.38
N VAL A 278 20.81 -3.91 6.95
CA VAL A 278 20.60 -2.52 6.54
C VAL A 278 19.66 -1.86 7.51
N GLN A 279 20.04 -0.68 8.00
CA GLN A 279 19.21 0.13 8.89
C GLN A 279 18.77 1.41 8.17
N LEU A 280 17.47 1.65 8.17
CA LEU A 280 16.93 2.92 7.68
C LEU A 280 17.25 4.03 8.68
N ARG A 281 17.66 5.19 8.19
CA ARG A 281 17.96 6.38 9.00
C ARG A 281 17.37 7.62 8.34
N LYS A 282 17.21 8.68 9.11
CA LYS A 282 16.66 9.96 8.66
C LYS A 282 17.42 10.59 7.49
N ASP A 283 18.69 10.28 7.33
CA ASP A 283 19.60 10.74 6.26
C ASP A 283 19.81 9.71 5.16
N GLY A 284 18.99 8.64 5.13
CA GLY A 284 19.03 7.56 4.15
C GLY A 284 19.28 6.19 4.78
N VAL A 285 19.55 5.22 3.92
CA VAL A 285 19.85 3.85 4.31
C VAL A 285 21.32 3.72 4.64
N SER A 286 21.67 3.16 5.80
CA SER A 286 23.04 2.81 6.13
C SER A 286 23.17 1.31 6.35
N ALA A 287 24.20 0.70 5.76
CA ALA A 287 24.61 -0.65 6.08
C ALA A 287 25.34 -0.68 7.43
N GLY A 288 25.08 -1.69 8.23
CA GLY A 288 25.90 -2.03 9.40
C GLY A 288 27.28 -2.56 8.97
N PRO A 289 28.17 -2.86 9.91
CA PRO A 289 29.39 -3.59 9.60
C PRO A 289 29.06 -4.89 8.87
N GLU A 290 29.90 -5.25 7.92
CA GLU A 290 29.73 -6.48 7.15
C GLU A 290 29.67 -7.71 8.06
N GLY A 291 28.60 -8.51 7.97
CA GLY A 291 28.35 -9.65 8.85
C GLY A 291 27.61 -9.33 10.16
N ASP A 292 27.28 -8.07 10.45
CA ASP A 292 26.42 -7.66 11.58
C ASP A 292 24.95 -7.92 11.22
N LEU A 293 24.48 -9.13 11.52
CA LEU A 293 23.14 -9.60 11.17
C LEU A 293 22.08 -9.20 12.21
N ASN A 294 22.49 -8.84 13.42
CA ASN A 294 21.59 -8.45 14.50
C ASN A 294 21.50 -6.92 14.68
N LEU A 295 22.26 -6.14 13.89
CA LEU A 295 22.29 -4.67 13.90
C LEU A 295 22.73 -4.02 15.23
N ASP A 296 23.58 -4.72 16.02
CA ASP A 296 24.09 -4.14 17.28
C ASP A 296 25.40 -3.33 17.12
N GLY A 297 25.92 -3.23 15.90
CA GLY A 297 27.10 -2.47 15.53
C GLY A 297 28.41 -3.24 15.71
N ALA A 298 28.35 -4.53 16.04
CA ALA A 298 29.52 -5.42 16.19
C ALA A 298 29.28 -6.71 15.41
N VAL A 299 30.36 -7.27 14.85
CA VAL A 299 30.32 -8.62 14.25
C VAL A 299 30.90 -9.60 15.27
N ASP A 300 30.05 -10.38 15.93
CA ASP A 300 30.45 -11.29 16.99
C ASP A 300 29.56 -12.56 17.07
N ALA A 301 29.71 -13.32 18.17
CA ALA A 301 28.99 -14.57 18.36
C ALA A 301 27.45 -14.41 18.45
N ARG A 302 26.91 -13.20 18.64
CA ARG A 302 25.48 -12.94 18.64
C ARG A 302 24.89 -12.96 17.24
N ASP A 303 25.69 -12.61 16.23
CA ASP A 303 25.30 -12.75 14.82
C ASP A 303 25.13 -14.21 14.43
N LEU A 304 25.87 -15.12 15.09
CA LEU A 304 25.68 -16.56 14.95
C LEU A 304 24.28 -17.05 15.29
N LEU A 305 23.62 -16.43 16.25
CA LEU A 305 22.23 -16.76 16.58
C LEU A 305 21.27 -16.32 15.49
N ALA A 306 21.57 -15.21 14.82
CA ALA A 306 20.83 -14.77 13.65
C ALA A 306 20.92 -15.75 12.47
N VAL A 307 22.03 -16.48 12.33
CA VAL A 307 22.22 -17.52 11.30
C VAL A 307 21.20 -18.67 11.40
N TYR A 308 20.64 -18.90 12.57
CA TYR A 308 19.59 -19.90 12.77
C TYR A 308 18.18 -19.34 12.58
N ASP A 309 18.05 -18.03 12.31
CA ASP A 309 16.76 -17.41 12.00
C ASP A 309 16.29 -17.89 10.62
N PRO A 310 15.14 -18.63 10.55
CA PRO A 310 14.62 -19.13 9.28
C PRO A 310 14.17 -18.01 8.32
N ALA A 311 13.99 -16.79 8.83
CA ALA A 311 13.65 -15.62 8.02
C ALA A 311 14.81 -15.10 7.17
N LEU A 312 16.06 -15.46 7.49
CA LEU A 312 17.22 -15.09 6.67
C LEU A 312 17.41 -16.03 5.49
N PRO A 313 17.82 -15.55 4.30
CA PRO A 313 18.15 -16.37 3.14
C PRO A 313 19.17 -17.46 3.47
N GLU A 314 18.97 -18.67 2.91
CA GLU A 314 19.82 -19.82 3.23
C GLU A 314 21.27 -19.62 2.75
N ASP A 315 21.47 -19.03 1.58
CA ASP A 315 22.78 -18.68 1.04
C ASP A 315 23.56 -17.72 1.95
N TRP A 316 22.89 -16.77 2.57
CA TRP A 316 23.49 -15.87 3.55
C TRP A 316 23.86 -16.60 4.85
N ARG A 317 22.97 -17.49 5.32
CA ARG A 317 23.26 -18.31 6.50
C ARG A 317 24.45 -19.26 6.25
N GLU A 318 24.55 -19.84 5.06
CA GLU A 318 25.69 -20.69 4.67
C GLU A 318 26.99 -19.88 4.57
N TRP A 319 26.95 -18.69 4.00
CA TRP A 319 28.11 -17.81 3.90
C TRP A 319 28.65 -17.43 5.29
N VAL A 320 27.79 -17.03 6.23
CA VAL A 320 28.20 -16.71 7.61
C VAL A 320 28.75 -17.94 8.32
N ARG A 321 28.11 -19.12 8.18
CA ARG A 321 28.65 -20.38 8.73
C ARG A 321 30.02 -20.70 8.18
N GLY A 322 30.26 -20.48 6.90
CA GLY A 322 31.55 -20.73 6.25
C GLY A 322 32.68 -19.84 6.79
N ARG A 323 32.38 -18.55 7.06
CA ARG A 323 33.38 -17.62 7.62
C ARG A 323 33.70 -17.86 9.10
N LEU A 324 32.74 -18.36 9.86
CA LEU A 324 32.90 -18.62 11.28
C LEU A 324 33.51 -19.99 11.58
N ALA A 325 33.58 -20.88 10.58
CA ALA A 325 34.22 -22.20 10.68
C ALA A 325 35.72 -22.20 10.31
N GLY A 326 36.27 -21.10 9.82
CA GLY A 326 37.68 -20.88 9.50
C GLY A 326 38.39 -20.00 10.49
#